data_961e062f8c327b7c8c0ea40fa0137fe4
#
_entry.id   961e062f8c327b7c8c0ea40fa0137fe4
#
_cell.length_a   1.000
_cell.length_b   1.000
_cell.length_c   1.000
_cell.angle_alpha   90.00
_cell.angle_beta   90.00
_cell.angle_gamma   90.00
#
_symmetry.space_group_name_H-M   'P 1'
#
loop_
_entity.id
_entity.type
_entity.pdbx_description
1 polymer ?
#
loop_
_entity_poly.entity_id
_entity_poly.type
_entity_poly.pdbx_seq_one_letter_code
_entity_poly.pdbx_strand_id
1 'polypeptide(L)' 'MTEKEQLMQGLSDAGCDAAACMAIGSLFEAGDTREMLRRMRLQRCALVDEMHRSQRKVDRMDYLIHAQEKRMK' A
#
# COMPACT_ATOMS: atom_id res chain seq x y z
N MET A 1 15.51 3.84 9.18
CA MET A 1 14.66 3.56 8.00
C MET A 1 14.00 4.82 7.50
N THR A 2 14.00 5.02 6.20
CA THR A 2 13.28 6.14 5.60
C THR A 2 11.79 5.82 5.55
N GLU A 3 10.97 6.85 5.33
CA GLU A 3 9.53 6.66 5.17
C GLU A 3 9.22 5.78 3.97
N LYS A 4 9.98 5.93 2.89
CA LYS A 4 9.82 5.09 1.70
C LYS A 4 10.10 3.62 2.02
N GLU A 5 11.18 3.36 2.74
CA GLU A 5 11.54 1.99 3.12
C GLU A 5 10.45 1.35 4.00
N GLN A 6 9.90 2.12 4.93
CA GLN A 6 8.81 1.65 5.78
C GLN A 6 7.56 1.33 4.93
N LEU A 7 7.24 2.19 3.97
CA LEU A 7 6.13 1.96 3.06
C LEU A 7 6.35 0.70 2.23
N MET A 8 7.52 0.56 1.64
CA MET A 8 7.86 -0.61 0.80
C MET A 8 7.80 -1.90 1.61
N GLN A 9 8.33 -1.89 2.83
CA GLN A 9 8.28 -3.05 3.70
C GLN A 9 6.83 -3.41 4.05
N GLY A 10 6.01 -2.41 4.37
CA GLY A 10 4.61 -2.62 4.67
C GLY A 10 3.83 -3.21 3.49
N LEU A 11 4.12 -2.73 2.28
CA LEU A 11 3.49 -3.26 1.06
C LEU A 11 3.87 -4.72 0.84
N SER A 12 5.13 -5.06 1.04
CA SER A 12 5.61 -6.43 0.94
C SER A 12 4.91 -7.32 1.96
N ASP A 13 4.81 -6.85 3.20
CA ASP A 13 4.14 -7.58 4.28
C ASP A 13 2.66 -7.78 3.99
N ALA A 14 2.04 -6.84 3.29
CA ALA A 14 0.64 -6.93 2.88
C ALA A 14 0.42 -7.88 1.70
N GLY A 15 1.50 -8.39 1.11
CA GLY A 15 1.40 -9.35 0.02
C GLY A 15 1.39 -8.75 -1.38
N CYS A 16 1.77 -7.48 -1.53
CA CYS A 16 1.91 -6.87 -2.84
C CYS A 16 3.10 -7.47 -3.58
N ASP A 17 2.95 -7.69 -4.88
CA ASP A 17 4.05 -8.20 -5.69
C ASP A 17 5.07 -7.08 -6.00
N ALA A 18 6.19 -7.46 -6.59
CA ALA A 18 7.28 -6.52 -6.88
C ALA A 18 6.82 -5.39 -7.81
N ALA A 19 6.01 -5.70 -8.81
CA ALA A 19 5.52 -4.71 -9.77
C ALA A 19 4.65 -3.67 -9.07
N ALA A 20 3.72 -4.11 -8.21
CA ALA A 20 2.86 -3.21 -7.45
C ALA A 20 3.67 -2.35 -6.49
N CYS A 21 4.64 -2.96 -5.79
CA CYS A 21 5.51 -2.23 -4.87
C CYS A 21 6.30 -1.15 -5.60
N MET A 22 6.86 -1.45 -6.75
CA MET A 22 7.63 -0.48 -7.54
C MET A 22 6.75 0.67 -8.04
N ALA A 23 5.55 0.36 -8.52
CA ALA A 23 4.63 1.39 -9.01
C ALA A 23 4.23 2.35 -7.89
N ILE A 24 3.87 1.82 -6.73
CA ILE A 24 3.48 2.63 -5.58
C ILE A 24 4.68 3.43 -5.06
N GLY A 25 5.86 2.80 -5.00
CA GLY A 25 7.09 3.49 -4.58
C GLY A 25 7.45 4.65 -5.47
N SER A 26 7.31 4.49 -6.79
CA SER A 26 7.56 5.58 -7.75
C SER A 26 6.60 6.75 -7.54
N LEU A 27 5.34 6.46 -7.29
CA LEU A 27 4.34 7.51 -7.01
C LEU A 27 4.64 8.22 -5.70
N PHE A 28 5.10 7.49 -4.70
CA PHE A 28 5.52 8.07 -3.43
C PHE A 28 6.67 9.06 -3.64
N GLU A 29 7.69 8.68 -4.40
CA GLU A 29 8.82 9.55 -4.70
C GLU A 29 8.43 10.78 -5.52
N ALA A 30 7.48 10.61 -6.44
CA ALA A 30 6.98 11.71 -7.26
C ALA A 30 6.08 12.68 -6.49
N GLY A 31 5.67 12.30 -5.28
CA GLY A 31 4.77 13.12 -4.49
C GLY A 31 3.31 13.03 -4.93
N ASP A 32 2.98 12.08 -5.79
CA ASP A 32 1.61 11.89 -6.28
C ASP A 32 0.83 11.01 -5.32
N THR A 33 0.52 11.56 -4.16
CA THR A 33 -0.11 10.83 -3.07
C THR A 33 -1.51 10.33 -3.43
N ARG A 34 -2.26 11.13 -4.20
CA ARG A 34 -3.62 10.75 -4.61
C ARG A 34 -3.62 9.46 -5.44
N GLU A 35 -2.77 9.40 -6.46
CA GLU A 35 -2.67 8.23 -7.32
C GLU A 35 -2.07 7.05 -6.56
N MET A 36 -1.11 7.31 -5.68
CA MET A 36 -0.54 6.29 -4.82
C MET A 36 -1.63 5.61 -3.97
N LEU A 37 -2.48 6.41 -3.32
CA LEU A 37 -3.58 5.90 -2.51
C LEU A 37 -4.58 5.11 -3.34
N ARG A 38 -4.88 5.59 -4.56
CA ARG A 38 -5.77 4.89 -5.47
C ARG A 38 -5.25 3.48 -5.77
N ARG A 39 -3.97 3.37 -6.07
CA ARG A 39 -3.35 2.08 -6.36
C ARG A 39 -3.30 1.17 -5.13
N MET A 40 -3.05 1.75 -3.96
CA MET A 40 -3.08 0.98 -2.71
C MET A 40 -4.47 0.40 -2.44
N ARG A 41 -5.53 1.20 -2.70
CA ARG A 41 -6.91 0.74 -2.53
C ARG A 41 -7.26 -0.37 -3.53
N LEU A 42 -6.76 -0.28 -4.77
CA LEU A 42 -6.94 -1.34 -5.76
C LEU A 42 -6.27 -2.64 -5.31
N GLN A 43 -5.07 -2.55 -4.76
CA GLN A 43 -4.37 -3.73 -4.22
C GLN A 43 -5.15 -4.35 -3.05
N ARG A 44 -5.72 -3.50 -2.19
CA ARG A 44 -6.55 -3.97 -1.10
C ARG A 44 -7.75 -4.76 -1.62
N CYS A 45 -8.43 -4.25 -2.65
CA CYS A 45 -9.55 -4.94 -3.25
C CYS A 45 -9.15 -6.29 -3.84
N ALA A 46 -8.01 -6.33 -4.53
CA ALA A 46 -7.49 -7.58 -5.09
C ALA A 46 -7.20 -8.61 -3.99
N LEU A 47 -6.60 -8.16 -2.89
CA LEU A 47 -6.31 -9.04 -1.75
C LEU A 47 -7.58 -9.59 -1.12
N VAL A 48 -8.61 -8.77 -0.99
CA VAL A 48 -9.91 -9.21 -0.46
C VAL A 48 -10.53 -10.27 -1.38
N ASP A 49 -10.49 -10.05 -2.69
CA ASP A 49 -11.05 -10.98 -3.67
C ASP A 49 -10.32 -12.32 -3.68
N GLU A 50 -9.00 -12.30 -3.58
CA GLU A 50 -8.19 -13.50 -3.67
C GLU A 50 -8.15 -14.28 -2.37
N MET A 51 -8.26 -13.60 -1.23
CA MET A 51 -7.92 -14.20 0.06
C MET A 51 -8.92 -13.87 1.16
N HIS A 52 -10.09 -14.46 1.08
CA HIS A 52 -11.05 -14.40 2.18
C HIS A 52 -10.44 -14.87 3.50
N ARG A 53 -9.30 -15.55 3.45
CA ARG A 53 -8.65 -16.14 4.61
C ARG A 53 -7.56 -15.27 5.23
N SER A 54 -7.17 -14.18 4.57
CA SER A 54 -5.99 -13.44 5.02
C SER A 54 -6.34 -12.06 5.54
N GLN A 55 -7.10 -12.05 6.62
CA GLN A 55 -7.50 -10.82 7.29
C GLN A 55 -6.29 -9.95 7.64
N ARG A 56 -5.18 -10.57 8.02
CA ARG A 56 -3.96 -9.85 8.38
C ARG A 56 -3.42 -8.99 7.25
N LYS A 57 -3.45 -9.50 6.00
CA LYS A 57 -2.96 -8.74 4.85
C LYS A 57 -3.85 -7.55 4.54
N VAL A 58 -5.17 -7.74 4.65
CA VAL A 58 -6.14 -6.66 4.47
C VAL A 58 -5.95 -5.60 5.56
N ASP A 59 -5.79 -6.02 6.80
CA ASP A 59 -5.59 -5.10 7.92
C ASP A 59 -4.30 -4.29 7.75
N ARG A 60 -3.24 -4.92 7.29
CA ARG A 60 -1.98 -4.23 7.02
C ARG A 60 -2.15 -3.18 5.93
N MET A 61 -2.84 -3.51 4.84
CA MET A 61 -3.09 -2.57 3.77
C MET A 61 -3.96 -1.41 4.23
N ASP A 62 -4.99 -1.67 5.02
CA ASP A 62 -5.83 -0.63 5.60
C ASP A 62 -5.01 0.33 6.47
N TYR A 63 -4.12 -0.21 7.28
CA TYR A 63 -3.24 0.61 8.11
C TYR A 63 -2.39 1.54 7.25
N LEU A 64 -1.79 1.00 6.18
CA LEU A 64 -0.93 1.80 5.29
C LEU A 64 -1.72 2.91 4.60
N ILE A 65 -2.93 2.60 4.14
CA ILE A 65 -3.80 3.60 3.51
C ILE A 65 -4.12 4.72 4.48
N HIS A 66 -4.53 4.37 5.69
CA HIS A 66 -4.84 5.38 6.72
C HIS A 66 -3.65 6.25 7.07
N ALA A 67 -2.47 5.63 7.18
CA ALA A 67 -1.25 6.38 7.49
C ALA A 67 -0.95 7.42 6.41
N GLN A 68 -1.11 7.04 5.13
CA GLN A 68 -0.87 7.97 4.03
C GLN A 68 -1.94 9.05 3.94
N GLU A 69 -3.19 8.70 4.21
CA GLU A 69 -4.28 9.68 4.21
C GLU A 69 -4.09 10.76 5.28
N LYS A 70 -3.61 10.36 6.46
CA LYS A 70 -3.29 11.32 7.52
C LYS A 70 -2.21 12.31 7.08
N ARG A 71 -1.26 11.85 6.32
CA ARG A 71 -0.16 12.70 5.85
C ARG A 71 -0.60 13.71 4.80
N MET A 72 -1.69 13.44 4.09
CA MET A 72 -2.25 14.36 3.10
C MET A 72 -2.87 15.60 3.73
N LYS A 73 -3.23 15.53 4.98
CA LYS A 73 -3.78 16.65 5.72
C LYS A 73 -2.66 17.49 6.30
#